data_796d4f3e782bd677a400ca08974e3169
#
_entry.id   796d4f3e782bd677a400ca08974e3169
#
_cell.length_a   1.000
_cell.length_b   1.000
_cell.length_c   1.000
_cell.angle_alpha   90.00
_cell.angle_beta   90.00
_cell.angle_gamma   90.00
#
_symmetry.space_group_name_H-M   'P 1'
#
loop_
_entity.id
_entity.type
_entity.pdbx_description
1 polymer ?
#
loop_
_entity_poly.entity_id
_entity_poly.type
_entity_poly.pdbx_seq_one_letter_code
_entity_poly.pdbx_strand_id
1 'polypeptide(L)'
;MRGGFYFERMVHMIDDIELLRLIENNARLSSEEIAVMLGTTADDIEKEINRLKHENIILGYSTIINWEKQAPDNCIGMIEVRIAPVKNKGYDHIAQILSKYDKVTACYLMSGGFDLMIIYEDSNLRSIANFVTEKIATLEGVLSTTTHFILKKYKANGIIYDNPNTDDRQAIIL
;
A
#
# COMPACT_ATOMS: atom_id res chain seq x y z
N MET A 1 23.52 57.15 3.81
CA MET A 1 23.27 55.99 4.65
C MET A 1 21.95 55.34 4.22
N ARG A 2 21.99 54.33 3.44
CA ARG A 2 20.81 53.50 3.08
C ARG A 2 21.18 52.05 3.42
N GLY A 3 20.77 51.65 4.62
CA GLY A 3 20.85 50.24 5.02
C GLY A 3 19.71 49.46 4.40
N GLY A 4 20.00 48.74 3.34
CA GLY A 4 19.07 47.77 2.80
C GLY A 4 19.06 46.54 3.71
N PHE A 5 17.94 46.29 4.39
CA PHE A 5 17.66 45.03 5.04
C PHE A 5 17.47 43.98 3.96
N TYR A 6 18.53 43.23 3.64
CA TYR A 6 18.40 41.96 2.97
C TYR A 6 17.90 40.97 4.02
N PHE A 7 16.57 40.77 4.05
CA PHE A 7 15.98 39.62 4.68
C PHE A 7 16.37 38.42 3.78
N GLU A 8 17.49 37.77 4.09
CA GLU A 8 17.80 36.45 3.53
C GLU A 8 16.65 35.54 3.92
N ARG A 9 15.81 35.23 2.92
CA ARG A 9 14.81 34.20 2.99
C ARG A 9 15.58 32.90 3.17
N MET A 10 15.80 32.46 4.42
CA MET A 10 16.22 31.08 4.68
C MET A 10 15.20 30.20 3.99
N VAL A 11 15.59 29.63 2.86
CA VAL A 11 14.83 28.58 2.19
C VAL A 11 14.82 27.44 3.20
N HIS A 12 13.75 27.32 3.94
CA HIS A 12 13.52 26.18 4.80
C HIS A 12 13.35 24.99 3.84
N MET A 13 14.39 24.17 3.73
CA MET A 13 14.33 22.97 2.93
C MET A 13 13.36 22.04 3.64
N ILE A 14 12.23 21.73 2.98
CA ILE A 14 11.23 20.81 3.51
C ILE A 14 11.89 19.45 3.68
N ASP A 15 11.76 18.86 4.87
CA ASP A 15 12.23 17.50 5.11
C ASP A 15 11.22 16.53 4.46
N ASP A 16 11.67 15.82 3.41
CA ASP A 16 10.88 14.83 2.69
C ASP A 16 10.25 13.79 3.64
N ILE A 17 11.02 13.34 4.63
CA ILE A 17 10.54 12.30 5.56
C ILE A 17 9.42 12.82 6.43
N GLU A 18 9.52 14.07 6.90
CA GLU A 18 8.48 14.69 7.71
C GLU A 18 7.21 14.93 6.90
N LEU A 19 7.33 15.45 5.68
CA LEU A 19 6.21 15.61 4.74
C LEU A 19 5.54 14.27 4.42
N LEU A 20 6.32 13.24 4.08
CA LEU A 20 5.80 11.92 3.75
C LEU A 20 5.07 11.28 4.92
N ARG A 21 5.56 11.43 6.15
CA ARG A 21 4.88 10.94 7.36
C ARG A 21 3.53 11.62 7.60
N LEU A 22 3.42 12.92 7.37
CA LEU A 22 2.16 13.64 7.49
C LEU A 22 1.13 13.10 6.49
N ILE A 23 1.54 12.95 5.22
CA ILE A 23 0.68 12.43 4.14
C ILE A 23 0.32 10.96 4.36
N GLU A 24 1.26 10.13 4.81
CA GLU A 24 1.02 8.71 5.11
C GLU A 24 -0.04 8.55 6.20
N ASN A 25 0.03 9.37 7.26
CA ASN A 25 -0.93 9.33 8.36
C ASN A 25 -2.30 9.90 7.97
N ASN A 26 -2.34 10.94 7.15
CA ASN A 26 -3.57 11.55 6.67
C ASN A 26 -3.42 12.14 5.27
N ALA A 27 -3.75 11.33 4.26
CA ALA A 27 -3.70 11.72 2.85
C ALA A 27 -4.74 12.80 2.45
N ARG A 28 -5.61 13.24 3.38
CA ARG A 28 -6.62 14.27 3.13
C ARG A 28 -6.21 15.67 3.60
N LEU A 29 -5.02 15.80 4.21
CA LEU A 29 -4.49 17.12 4.56
C LEU A 29 -4.34 17.98 3.30
N SER A 30 -4.78 19.22 3.37
CA SER A 30 -4.55 20.19 2.31
C SER A 30 -3.11 20.71 2.35
N SER A 31 -2.63 21.27 1.24
CA SER A 31 -1.30 21.88 1.18
C SER A 31 -1.14 23.04 2.18
N GLU A 32 -2.24 23.76 2.48
CA GLU A 32 -2.26 24.83 3.48
C GLU A 32 -2.10 24.28 4.90
N GLU A 33 -2.78 23.19 5.23
CA GLU A 33 -2.67 22.55 6.55
C GLU A 33 -1.26 22.02 6.78
N ILE A 34 -0.69 21.34 5.78
CA ILE A 34 0.69 20.83 5.83
C ILE A 34 1.68 22.00 5.95
N ALA A 35 1.48 23.07 5.19
CA ALA A 35 2.33 24.26 5.23
C ALA A 35 2.38 24.89 6.62
N VAL A 36 1.24 24.96 7.32
CA VAL A 36 1.18 25.43 8.72
C VAL A 36 1.98 24.52 9.65
N MET A 37 1.86 23.19 9.47
CA MET A 37 2.57 22.22 10.30
C MET A 37 4.09 22.27 10.12
N LEU A 38 4.55 22.48 8.87
CA LEU A 38 5.97 22.50 8.52
C LEU A 38 6.59 23.91 8.49
N GLY A 39 5.81 24.97 8.77
CA GLY A 39 6.31 26.34 8.82
C GLY A 39 6.76 26.88 7.45
N THR A 40 6.10 26.49 6.36
CA THR A 40 6.41 26.85 4.98
C THR A 40 5.18 27.43 4.25
N THR A 41 5.18 27.48 2.92
CA THR A 41 4.06 27.93 2.10
C THR A 41 3.35 26.77 1.41
N ALA A 42 2.05 26.93 1.12
CA ALA A 42 1.28 25.90 0.39
C ALA A 42 1.89 25.64 -1.00
N ASP A 43 2.36 26.67 -1.69
CA ASP A 43 3.03 26.55 -3.00
C ASP A 43 4.29 25.68 -2.93
N ASP A 44 5.07 25.78 -1.85
CA ASP A 44 6.28 24.99 -1.69
C ASP A 44 5.93 23.53 -1.37
N ILE A 45 4.87 23.29 -0.57
CA ILE A 45 4.34 21.93 -0.33
C ILE A 45 3.85 21.29 -1.63
N GLU A 46 3.10 22.01 -2.46
CA GLU A 46 2.63 21.46 -3.75
C GLU A 46 3.76 21.11 -4.70
N LYS A 47 4.78 21.97 -4.80
CA LYS A 47 5.98 21.69 -5.60
C LYS A 47 6.67 20.42 -5.11
N GLU A 48 6.82 20.29 -3.80
CA GLU A 48 7.50 19.15 -3.20
C GLU A 48 6.72 17.85 -3.37
N ILE A 49 5.41 17.85 -3.17
CA ILE A 49 4.53 16.71 -3.45
C ILE A 49 4.61 16.32 -4.93
N ASN A 50 4.61 17.30 -5.84
CA ASN A 50 4.71 17.01 -7.27
C ASN A 50 6.08 16.43 -7.65
N ARG A 51 7.18 16.91 -7.03
CA ARG A 51 8.51 16.32 -7.18
C ARG A 51 8.52 14.86 -6.74
N LEU A 52 8.03 14.58 -5.53
CA LEU A 52 7.98 13.23 -4.95
C LEU A 52 7.12 12.26 -5.79
N LYS A 53 6.04 12.75 -6.41
CA LYS A 53 5.24 11.97 -7.37
C LYS A 53 6.02 11.68 -8.65
N HIS A 54 6.71 12.68 -9.20
CA HIS A 54 7.49 12.52 -10.42
C HIS A 54 8.66 11.54 -10.22
N GLU A 55 9.25 11.53 -9.03
CA GLU A 55 10.32 10.60 -8.64
C GLU A 55 9.81 9.21 -8.25
N ASN A 56 8.50 8.96 -8.33
CA ASN A 56 7.85 7.71 -7.92
C ASN A 56 8.07 7.36 -6.44
N ILE A 57 8.28 8.34 -5.58
CA ILE A 57 8.31 8.16 -4.13
C ILE A 57 6.88 8.09 -3.61
N ILE A 58 6.01 9.03 -4.03
CA ILE A 58 4.56 8.94 -3.81
C ILE A 58 3.95 8.22 -5.02
N LEU A 59 3.53 6.98 -4.84
CA LEU A 59 2.93 6.15 -5.90
C LEU A 59 1.43 6.41 -6.06
N GLY A 60 0.76 6.89 -5.02
CA GLY A 60 -0.68 7.14 -5.03
C GLY A 60 -1.25 7.34 -3.63
N TYR A 61 -2.56 7.50 -3.56
CA TYR A 61 -3.32 7.62 -2.33
C TYR A 61 -4.42 6.57 -2.33
N SER A 62 -4.63 5.91 -1.19
CA SER A 62 -5.70 4.94 -1.05
C SER A 62 -6.46 5.15 0.25
N THR A 63 -7.73 4.78 0.24
CA THR A 63 -8.57 4.76 1.43
C THR A 63 -8.58 3.36 2.02
N ILE A 64 -8.36 3.25 3.33
CA ILE A 64 -8.49 1.97 4.04
C ILE A 64 -9.97 1.74 4.34
N ILE A 65 -10.50 0.64 3.80
CA ILE A 65 -11.91 0.28 3.91
C ILE A 65 -12.03 -1.08 4.61
N ASN A 66 -12.96 -1.16 5.57
CA ASN A 66 -13.31 -2.46 6.16
C ASN A 66 -14.30 -3.20 5.26
N TRP A 67 -13.75 -3.91 4.29
CA TRP A 67 -14.53 -4.71 3.34
C TRP A 67 -15.25 -5.89 3.98
N GLU A 68 -14.79 -6.40 5.13
CA GLU A 68 -15.49 -7.47 5.85
C GLU A 68 -16.90 -7.04 6.30
N LYS A 69 -17.09 -5.73 6.58
CA LYS A 69 -18.41 -5.17 6.91
C LYS A 69 -19.26 -4.88 5.68
N GLN A 70 -18.67 -4.59 4.53
CA GLN A 70 -19.36 -4.14 3.34
C GLN A 70 -19.60 -5.26 2.32
N ALA A 71 -18.65 -6.19 2.20
CA ALA A 71 -18.68 -7.32 1.28
C ALA A 71 -18.18 -8.60 2.00
N PRO A 72 -18.99 -9.18 2.90
CA PRO A 72 -18.57 -10.27 3.78
C PRO A 72 -18.17 -11.55 3.02
N ASP A 73 -18.63 -11.72 1.77
CA ASP A 73 -18.32 -12.89 0.94
C ASP A 73 -16.94 -12.77 0.24
N ASN A 74 -16.27 -11.62 0.37
CA ASN A 74 -14.96 -11.42 -0.25
C ASN A 74 -13.90 -12.30 0.43
N CYS A 75 -13.18 -13.07 -0.36
CA CYS A 75 -12.15 -14.00 0.08
C CYS A 75 -10.77 -13.48 -0.28
N ILE A 76 -9.81 -13.69 0.61
CA ILE A 76 -8.41 -13.32 0.39
C ILE A 76 -7.56 -14.59 0.45
N GLY A 77 -6.88 -14.86 -0.64
CA GLY A 77 -5.87 -15.91 -0.74
C GLY A 77 -4.47 -15.34 -0.62
N MET A 78 -3.67 -15.92 0.26
CA MET A 78 -2.24 -15.72 0.34
C MET A 78 -1.58 -16.94 -0.31
N ILE A 79 -0.93 -16.71 -1.47
CA ILE A 79 -0.45 -17.78 -2.33
C ILE A 79 1.08 -17.77 -2.34
N GLU A 80 1.66 -18.83 -1.80
CA GLU A 80 3.10 -19.09 -1.90
C GLU A 80 3.38 -19.74 -3.26
N VAL A 81 4.41 -19.28 -3.94
CA VAL A 81 4.86 -19.83 -5.22
C VAL A 81 6.33 -20.19 -5.13
N ARG A 82 6.68 -21.44 -5.46
CA ARG A 82 8.07 -21.85 -5.66
C ARG A 82 8.39 -21.84 -7.14
N ILE A 83 9.54 -21.29 -7.47
CA ILE A 83 9.98 -21.07 -8.83
C ILE A 83 11.34 -21.71 -9.05
N ALA A 84 11.50 -22.51 -10.10
CA ALA A 84 12.83 -22.91 -10.57
C ALA A 84 13.47 -21.70 -11.28
N PRO A 85 14.69 -21.32 -10.93
CA PRO A 85 15.39 -20.26 -11.65
C PRO A 85 15.59 -20.67 -13.11
N VAL A 86 14.84 -20.05 -14.03
CA VAL A 86 15.02 -20.25 -15.46
C VAL A 86 16.15 -19.36 -15.93
N LYS A 87 17.10 -19.94 -16.66
CA LYS A 87 18.26 -19.24 -17.20
C LYS A 87 17.78 -18.00 -18.00
N ASN A 88 18.24 -16.82 -17.61
CA ASN A 88 17.95 -15.51 -18.22
C ASN A 88 16.56 -14.89 -17.98
N LYS A 89 15.66 -15.50 -17.19
CA LYS A 89 14.33 -14.89 -16.94
C LYS A 89 14.10 -14.49 -15.47
N GLY A 90 14.86 -15.04 -14.53
CA GLY A 90 14.77 -14.72 -13.09
C GLY A 90 13.36 -14.83 -12.49
N TYR A 91 13.24 -14.47 -11.22
CA TYR A 91 11.95 -14.38 -10.51
C TYR A 91 11.08 -13.22 -11.00
N ASP A 92 11.70 -12.14 -11.47
CA ASP A 92 11.03 -10.88 -11.86
C ASP A 92 10.03 -11.09 -13.00
N HIS A 93 10.33 -11.98 -13.95
CA HIS A 93 9.43 -12.24 -15.07
C HIS A 93 8.06 -12.77 -14.62
N ILE A 94 8.04 -13.74 -13.70
CA ILE A 94 6.81 -14.31 -13.16
C ILE A 94 6.10 -13.27 -12.28
N ALA A 95 6.84 -12.57 -11.42
CA ALA A 95 6.28 -11.51 -10.60
C ALA A 95 5.61 -10.41 -11.42
N GLN A 96 6.25 -9.96 -12.52
CA GLN A 96 5.68 -8.96 -13.43
C GLN A 96 4.41 -9.46 -14.16
N ILE A 97 4.35 -10.73 -14.53
CA ILE A 97 3.14 -11.31 -15.13
C ILE A 97 2.01 -11.30 -14.11
N LEU A 98 2.27 -11.80 -12.91
CA LEU A 98 1.25 -11.95 -11.87
C LEU A 98 0.77 -10.61 -11.32
N SER A 99 1.65 -9.60 -11.21
CA SER A 99 1.28 -8.25 -10.79
C SER A 99 0.37 -7.49 -11.75
N LYS A 100 0.14 -7.99 -12.96
CA LYS A 100 -0.77 -7.36 -13.93
C LYS A 100 -2.24 -7.77 -13.76
N TYR A 101 -2.52 -8.78 -12.95
CA TYR A 101 -3.90 -9.17 -12.68
C TYR A 101 -4.53 -8.22 -11.65
N ASP A 102 -5.66 -7.62 -12.00
CA ASP A 102 -6.34 -6.62 -11.17
C ASP A 102 -6.69 -7.10 -9.76
N LYS A 103 -6.96 -8.40 -9.61
CA LYS A 103 -7.28 -9.04 -8.33
C LYS A 103 -6.05 -9.42 -7.50
N VAL A 104 -4.84 -9.27 -8.06
CA VAL A 104 -3.58 -9.37 -7.31
C VAL A 104 -3.33 -8.04 -6.63
N THR A 105 -3.55 -7.99 -5.33
CA THR A 105 -3.39 -6.78 -4.53
C THR A 105 -1.98 -6.58 -4.00
N ALA A 106 -1.18 -7.67 -3.95
CA ALA A 106 0.25 -7.60 -3.63
C ALA A 106 1.02 -8.78 -4.22
N CYS A 107 2.29 -8.53 -4.57
CA CYS A 107 3.24 -9.55 -5.02
C CYS A 107 4.62 -9.21 -4.45
N TYR A 108 5.21 -10.12 -3.69
CA TYR A 108 6.49 -9.93 -3.01
C TYR A 108 7.47 -11.04 -3.38
N LEU A 109 8.72 -10.68 -3.60
CA LEU A 109 9.83 -11.63 -3.60
C LEU A 109 10.22 -11.93 -2.16
N MET A 110 10.29 -13.21 -1.81
CA MET A 110 10.50 -13.67 -0.45
C MET A 110 11.85 -14.35 -0.28
N SER A 111 12.44 -14.19 0.89
CA SER A 111 13.56 -15.01 1.33
C SER A 111 13.04 -16.12 2.24
N GLY A 112 13.30 -17.41 1.92
CA GLY A 112 12.84 -18.50 2.77
C GLY A 112 12.40 -19.76 2.01
N GLY A 113 11.30 -20.36 2.46
CA GLY A 113 10.84 -21.65 1.95
C GLY A 113 10.15 -21.60 0.58
N PHE A 114 9.80 -20.44 0.09
CA PHE A 114 9.17 -20.16 -1.21
C PHE A 114 9.70 -18.84 -1.77
N ASP A 115 9.45 -18.56 -3.05
CA ASP A 115 10.09 -17.47 -3.78
C ASP A 115 9.19 -16.24 -3.95
N LEU A 116 7.90 -16.43 -4.23
CA LEU A 116 6.93 -15.32 -4.32
C LEU A 116 5.76 -15.53 -3.37
N MET A 117 5.32 -14.43 -2.75
CA MET A 117 4.06 -14.33 -2.01
C MET A 117 3.11 -13.44 -2.82
N ILE A 118 1.92 -13.95 -3.10
CA ILE A 118 0.87 -13.23 -3.83
C ILE A 118 -0.35 -13.10 -2.94
N ILE A 119 -0.88 -11.90 -2.82
CA ILE A 119 -2.18 -11.66 -2.22
C ILE A 119 -3.19 -11.47 -3.35
N TYR A 120 -4.20 -12.32 -3.35
CA TYR A 120 -5.25 -12.33 -4.37
C TYR A 120 -6.62 -12.23 -3.70
N GLU A 121 -7.47 -11.31 -4.16
CA GLU A 121 -8.80 -11.08 -3.61
C GLU A 121 -9.88 -11.42 -4.63
N ASP A 122 -10.89 -12.19 -4.20
CA ASP A 122 -12.02 -12.55 -5.06
C ASP A 122 -13.29 -12.80 -4.22
N SER A 123 -14.44 -12.84 -4.87
CA SER A 123 -15.74 -13.03 -4.26
C SER A 123 -15.98 -14.44 -3.67
N ASN A 124 -15.15 -15.44 -4.02
CA ASN A 124 -15.30 -16.79 -3.51
C ASN A 124 -14.01 -17.61 -3.64
N LEU A 125 -13.91 -18.66 -2.80
CA LEU A 125 -12.75 -19.55 -2.74
C LEU A 125 -12.48 -20.30 -4.06
N ARG A 126 -13.53 -20.66 -4.81
CA ARG A 126 -13.39 -21.38 -6.08
C ARG A 126 -12.67 -20.54 -7.13
N SER A 127 -13.00 -19.24 -7.19
CA SER A 127 -12.33 -18.32 -8.11
C SER A 127 -10.85 -18.20 -7.80
N ILE A 128 -10.47 -18.16 -6.52
CA ILE A 128 -9.06 -18.16 -6.11
C ILE A 128 -8.38 -19.47 -6.52
N ALA A 129 -9.00 -20.61 -6.26
CA ALA A 129 -8.46 -21.90 -6.65
C ALA A 129 -8.29 -22.01 -8.19
N ASN A 130 -9.26 -21.54 -8.96
CA ASN A 130 -9.15 -21.50 -10.42
C ASN A 130 -8.01 -20.59 -10.90
N PHE A 131 -7.84 -19.42 -10.30
CA PHE A 131 -6.72 -18.55 -10.62
C PHE A 131 -5.37 -19.24 -10.37
N VAL A 132 -5.23 -19.94 -9.26
CA VAL A 132 -4.01 -20.70 -8.95
C VAL A 132 -3.75 -21.78 -9.99
N THR A 133 -4.75 -22.61 -10.29
CA THR A 133 -4.58 -23.76 -11.19
C THR A 133 -4.44 -23.37 -12.67
N GLU A 134 -5.17 -22.35 -13.11
CA GLU A 134 -5.22 -21.97 -14.52
C GLU A 134 -4.19 -20.89 -14.90
N LYS A 135 -3.82 -20.04 -13.96
CA LYS A 135 -2.95 -18.88 -14.23
C LYS A 135 -1.57 -19.01 -13.61
N ILE A 136 -1.46 -19.44 -12.35
CA ILE A 136 -0.15 -19.52 -11.67
C ILE A 136 0.56 -20.84 -11.99
N ALA A 137 -0.10 -21.97 -11.75
CA ALA A 137 0.52 -23.29 -11.90
C ALA A 137 0.89 -23.64 -13.35
N THR A 138 0.33 -22.94 -14.32
CA THR A 138 0.62 -23.13 -15.75
C THR A 138 1.81 -22.29 -16.25
N LEU A 139 2.35 -21.39 -15.43
CA LEU A 139 3.49 -20.58 -15.83
C LEU A 139 4.78 -21.42 -15.86
N GLU A 140 5.55 -21.24 -16.92
CA GLU A 140 6.86 -21.87 -17.06
C GLU A 140 7.78 -21.45 -15.89
N GLY A 141 8.34 -22.43 -15.21
CA GLY A 141 9.22 -22.21 -14.06
C GLY A 141 8.52 -22.31 -12.70
N VAL A 142 7.19 -22.34 -12.63
CA VAL A 142 6.48 -22.59 -11.37
C VAL A 142 6.60 -24.07 -11.02
N LEU A 143 7.15 -24.36 -9.83
CA LEU A 143 7.33 -25.72 -9.32
C LEU A 143 6.16 -26.18 -8.46
N SER A 144 5.69 -25.31 -7.60
CA SER A 144 4.57 -25.59 -6.69
C SER A 144 3.93 -24.31 -6.18
N THR A 145 2.69 -24.44 -5.73
CA THR A 145 1.92 -23.39 -5.07
C THR A 145 1.27 -23.93 -3.80
N THR A 146 1.18 -23.08 -2.78
CA THR A 146 0.40 -23.34 -1.57
C THR A 146 -0.50 -22.14 -1.30
N THR A 147 -1.80 -22.38 -1.12
CA THR A 147 -2.78 -21.32 -0.88
C THR A 147 -3.26 -21.37 0.56
N HIS A 148 -3.14 -20.23 1.25
CA HIS A 148 -3.72 -19.97 2.57
C HIS A 148 -4.85 -18.98 2.43
N PHE A 149 -5.96 -19.21 3.12
CA PHE A 149 -7.07 -18.26 3.14
C PHE A 149 -7.03 -17.45 4.42
N ILE A 150 -7.15 -16.11 4.29
CA ILE A 150 -7.27 -15.23 5.45
C ILE A 150 -8.71 -15.34 5.95
N LEU A 151 -8.86 -15.90 7.15
CA LEU A 151 -10.18 -16.12 7.76
C LEU A 151 -10.70 -14.87 8.47
N LYS A 152 -9.79 -14.05 9.04
CA LYS A 152 -10.11 -12.82 9.75
C LYS A 152 -8.91 -11.89 9.79
N LYS A 153 -9.16 -10.60 9.61
CA LYS A 153 -8.15 -9.54 9.79
C LYS A 153 -8.30 -8.93 11.19
N TYR A 154 -7.29 -9.06 12.03
CA TYR A 154 -7.22 -8.36 13.32
C TYR A 154 -6.57 -6.99 13.18
N LYS A 155 -5.53 -6.89 12.34
CA LYS A 155 -4.84 -5.63 12.04
C LYS A 155 -4.29 -5.69 10.61
N ALA A 156 -4.48 -4.65 9.84
CA ALA A 156 -3.86 -4.47 8.52
C ALA A 156 -3.58 -2.99 8.26
N ASN A 157 -2.50 -2.69 7.53
CA ASN A 157 -2.07 -1.32 7.21
C ASN A 157 -1.99 -0.40 8.46
N GLY A 158 -1.53 -0.94 9.59
CA GLY A 158 -1.46 -0.20 10.86
C GLY A 158 -2.79 -0.04 11.61
N ILE A 159 -3.93 -0.36 11.01
CA ILE A 159 -5.27 -0.18 11.56
C ILE A 159 -5.79 -1.49 12.19
N ILE A 160 -6.37 -1.39 13.39
CA ILE A 160 -7.05 -2.49 14.07
C ILE A 160 -8.46 -2.60 13.50
N TYR A 161 -8.82 -3.78 12.96
CA TYR A 161 -10.11 -4.02 12.31
C TYR A 161 -11.23 -4.34 13.31
N ASP A 162 -10.90 -5.04 14.38
CA ASP A 162 -11.84 -5.45 15.42
C ASP A 162 -11.42 -4.78 16.74
N ASN A 163 -11.90 -3.56 16.96
CA ASN A 163 -11.67 -2.87 18.21
C ASN A 163 -12.90 -3.05 19.10
N PRO A 164 -12.89 -3.96 20.09
CA PRO A 164 -14.03 -4.16 20.98
C PRO A 164 -14.36 -2.94 21.84
N ASN A 165 -13.48 -1.93 21.85
CA ASN A 165 -13.65 -0.70 22.62
C ASN A 165 -14.25 0.47 21.80
N THR A 166 -14.53 0.32 20.54
CA THR A 166 -15.42 1.24 19.82
C THR A 166 -16.87 0.83 20.13
N ASP A 167 -17.26 0.97 21.40
CA ASP A 167 -18.67 1.09 21.74
C ASP A 167 -19.14 2.43 21.14
N ASP A 168 -19.79 2.37 19.98
CA ASP A 168 -20.44 3.52 19.32
C ASP A 168 -21.63 4.06 20.11
N ARG A 169 -21.82 3.60 21.34
CA ARG A 169 -22.68 4.23 22.32
C ARG A 169 -21.93 5.46 22.86
N GLN A 170 -21.93 6.54 22.11
CA GLN A 170 -21.73 7.84 22.71
C GLN A 170 -22.70 7.96 23.87
N ALA A 171 -22.16 8.01 25.08
CA ALA A 171 -22.98 8.31 26.26
C ALA A 171 -23.67 9.64 25.96
N ILE A 172 -24.98 9.58 25.72
CA ILE A 172 -25.82 10.78 25.73
C ILE A 172 -25.78 11.24 27.18
N ILE A 173 -24.90 12.18 27.46
CA ILE A 173 -24.93 12.91 28.73
C ILE A 173 -26.09 13.88 28.62
N LEU A 174 -27.20 13.57 29.32
CA LEU A 174 -28.32 14.46 29.57
C LEU A 174 -27.91 15.54 30.58
#